data_58cd0dd848cc185f59f193dbdd6f9780
#
_entry.id   58cd0dd848cc185f59f193dbdd6f9780
#
_cell.length_a   1.000
_cell.length_b   1.000
_cell.length_c   1.000
_cell.angle_alpha   90.00
_cell.angle_beta   90.00
_cell.angle_gamma   90.00
#
_symmetry.space_group_name_H-M   'P 1'
#
loop_
_entity.id
_entity.type
_entity.pdbx_description
1 polymer ?
#
loop_
_entity_poly.entity_id
_entity_poly.type
_entity_poly.pdbx_seq_one_letter_code
_entity_poly.pdbx_strand_id
1 'polypeptide(L)'
;KASMQLVIERHVGTRSEKEKEVFDTDFAGVITVLKTTKGGGKKKVLIVIEKFMITEEGFTFEGMPKGTRLIASSKDREVIFSEALEGQEDGKPVAEGIELDALQQVISLDDEGDVTDDDIFGSKEKRRVGDKWPVNKGKAIEDFRKDDIVIFADRFKGETKLAGVVKVKGIECYRLTGS
;
A
#
# COMPACT_ATOMS: atom_id res chain seq x y z
N LYS A 1 -7.71 7.95 7.89
CA LYS A 1 -8.15 7.07 8.99
C LYS A 1 -8.26 5.67 8.41
N ALA A 2 -7.41 4.76 8.88
CA ALA A 2 -7.42 3.35 8.49
C ALA A 2 -7.86 2.52 9.70
N SER A 3 -8.68 1.51 9.48
CA SER A 3 -9.06 0.50 10.47
C SER A 3 -8.74 -0.86 9.89
N MET A 4 -8.02 -1.69 10.61
CA MET A 4 -7.69 -3.06 10.21
C MET A 4 -8.02 -4.04 11.32
N GLN A 5 -8.46 -5.23 10.93
CA GLN A 5 -8.54 -6.38 11.81
C GLN A 5 -7.44 -7.36 11.40
N LEU A 6 -6.42 -7.51 12.22
CA LEU A 6 -5.41 -8.55 12.04
C LEU A 6 -5.90 -9.81 12.75
N VAL A 7 -6.04 -10.91 12.00
CA VAL A 7 -6.36 -12.23 12.57
C VAL A 7 -5.08 -13.05 12.54
N ILE A 8 -4.46 -13.25 13.68
CA ILE A 8 -3.30 -14.14 13.81
C ILE A 8 -3.78 -15.53 14.15
N GLU A 9 -3.56 -16.50 13.26
CA GLU A 9 -3.74 -17.93 13.56
C GLU A 9 -2.41 -18.50 14.06
N ARG A 10 -2.33 -18.79 15.35
CA ARG A 10 -1.21 -19.56 15.90
C ARG A 10 -1.57 -21.04 15.96
N HIS A 11 -0.82 -21.86 15.27
CA HIS A 11 -0.90 -23.32 15.39
C HIS A 11 0.05 -23.80 16.48
N VAL A 12 -0.52 -24.19 17.63
CA VAL A 12 0.23 -24.83 18.72
C VAL A 12 -0.24 -26.27 18.83
N GLY A 13 0.53 -27.17 18.22
CA GLY A 13 0.17 -28.62 18.19
C GLY A 13 -1.09 -28.87 17.36
N THR A 14 -2.10 -29.55 17.94
CA THR A 14 -3.37 -29.88 17.29
C THR A 14 -4.49 -28.85 17.55
N ARG A 15 -4.22 -27.77 18.27
CA ARG A 15 -5.15 -26.67 18.51
C ARG A 15 -4.74 -25.44 17.72
N SER A 16 -5.68 -24.88 16.95
CA SER A 16 -5.54 -23.54 16.39
C SER A 16 -6.25 -22.58 17.36
N GLU A 17 -5.49 -21.66 17.93
CA GLU A 17 -6.05 -20.50 18.63
C GLU A 17 -6.05 -19.33 17.65
N LYS A 18 -7.23 -18.73 17.42
CA LYS A 18 -7.37 -17.51 16.64
C LYS A 18 -7.30 -16.35 17.63
N GLU A 19 -6.16 -15.72 17.73
CA GLU A 19 -6.06 -14.40 18.33
C GLU A 19 -6.44 -13.36 17.29
N LYS A 20 -7.42 -12.53 17.63
CA LYS A 20 -7.85 -11.42 16.80
C LYS A 20 -7.34 -10.15 17.45
N GLU A 21 -6.23 -9.64 17.00
CA GLU A 21 -5.80 -8.30 17.35
C GLU A 21 -6.54 -7.31 16.46
N VAL A 22 -7.26 -6.40 17.10
CA VAL A 22 -7.99 -5.34 16.40
C VAL A 22 -7.47 -4.01 16.91
N PHE A 23 -6.88 -3.26 16.01
CA PHE A 23 -6.48 -1.89 16.33
C PHE A 23 -6.87 -0.93 15.20
N ASP A 24 -7.09 0.32 15.57
CA ASP A 24 -7.36 1.43 14.66
C ASP A 24 -6.15 2.33 14.60
N THR A 25 -5.80 2.76 13.38
CA THR A 25 -4.69 3.69 13.14
C THR A 25 -5.21 5.02 12.61
N ASP A 26 -4.84 6.13 13.27
CA ASP A 26 -5.09 7.49 12.79
C ASP A 26 -3.74 8.15 12.44
N PHE A 27 -3.42 8.14 11.16
CA PHE A 27 -2.13 8.58 10.64
C PHE A 27 -2.29 9.81 9.75
N ALA A 28 -1.40 10.80 9.94
CA ALA A 28 -1.17 11.90 9.03
C ALA A 28 0.33 12.17 8.92
N GLY A 29 0.81 12.44 7.72
CA GLY A 29 2.21 12.73 7.49
C GLY A 29 2.49 13.21 6.07
N VAL A 30 3.69 13.73 5.86
CA VAL A 30 4.19 14.12 4.55
C VAL A 30 5.08 13.00 4.02
N ILE A 31 4.75 12.50 2.85
CA ILE A 31 5.52 11.45 2.16
C ILE A 31 6.25 12.06 0.98
N THR A 32 7.58 11.91 0.98
CA THR A 32 8.44 12.29 -0.15
C THR A 32 9.01 11.04 -0.80
N VAL A 33 8.73 10.83 -2.09
CA VAL A 33 9.27 9.70 -2.83
C VAL A 33 10.75 9.92 -3.10
N LEU A 34 11.60 9.03 -2.59
CA LEU A 34 13.06 9.05 -2.78
C LEU A 34 13.49 8.17 -3.95
N LYS A 35 12.79 7.06 -4.18
CA LYS A 35 13.08 6.12 -5.26
C LYS A 35 11.81 5.48 -5.77
N THR A 36 11.73 5.31 -7.08
CA THR A 36 10.65 4.57 -7.74
C THR A 36 11.16 3.23 -8.30
N THR A 37 10.24 2.29 -8.50
CA THR A 37 10.45 1.12 -9.34
C THR A 37 10.53 1.53 -10.81
N LYS A 38 10.95 0.61 -11.70
CA LYS A 38 10.91 0.84 -13.15
C LYS A 38 9.50 1.07 -13.67
N GLY A 39 8.49 0.51 -13.02
CA GLY A 39 7.07 0.71 -13.31
C GLY A 39 6.49 2.02 -12.78
N GLY A 40 7.29 2.83 -12.06
CA GLY A 40 6.86 4.11 -11.48
C GLY A 40 6.26 4.02 -10.07
N GLY A 41 6.15 2.82 -9.50
CA GLY A 41 5.71 2.60 -8.13
C GLY A 41 6.70 3.15 -7.09
N LYS A 42 6.25 3.38 -5.87
CA LYS A 42 7.06 3.94 -4.77
C LYS A 42 7.91 2.83 -4.14
N LYS A 43 9.22 2.85 -4.34
CA LYS A 43 10.16 1.85 -3.78
C LYS A 43 10.82 2.30 -2.48
N LYS A 44 11.08 3.59 -2.32
CA LYS A 44 11.67 4.18 -1.11
C LYS A 44 11.05 5.55 -0.88
N VAL A 45 10.64 5.83 0.35
CA VAL A 45 10.04 7.12 0.71
C VAL A 45 10.62 7.64 2.01
N LEU A 46 10.68 8.97 2.13
CA LEU A 46 10.85 9.66 3.40
C LEU A 46 9.46 10.05 3.92
N ILE A 47 9.20 9.76 5.18
CA ILE A 47 7.98 10.06 5.88
C ILE A 47 8.29 11.04 7.00
N VAL A 48 7.54 12.13 7.08
CA VAL A 48 7.57 13.04 8.25
C VAL A 48 6.22 12.92 8.93
N ILE A 49 6.21 12.42 10.15
CA ILE A 49 4.98 12.17 10.91
C ILE A 49 4.43 13.50 11.43
N GLU A 50 3.15 13.77 11.11
CA GLU A 50 2.39 14.90 11.69
C GLU A 50 1.47 14.42 12.81
N LYS A 51 0.97 13.18 12.70
CA LYS A 51 0.13 12.51 13.68
C LYS A 51 0.22 11.01 13.48
N PHE A 52 0.40 10.27 14.58
CA PHE A 52 0.36 8.81 14.56
C PHE A 52 -0.22 8.30 15.88
N MET A 53 -1.50 7.96 15.87
CA MET A 53 -2.23 7.46 17.02
C MET A 53 -2.70 6.05 16.73
N ILE A 54 -2.57 5.17 17.71
CA ILE A 54 -3.00 3.78 17.67
C ILE A 54 -4.06 3.59 18.76
N THR A 55 -5.16 2.95 18.41
CA THR A 55 -6.21 2.58 19.36
C THR A 55 -6.33 1.07 19.38
N GLU A 56 -6.02 0.47 20.51
CA GLU A 56 -6.09 -0.97 20.76
C GLU A 56 -6.95 -1.21 22.01
N GLU A 57 -7.90 -2.14 21.93
CA GLU A 57 -8.82 -2.48 23.04
C GLU A 57 -9.50 -1.26 23.70
N GLY A 58 -9.71 -0.18 22.92
CA GLY A 58 -10.32 1.06 23.41
C GLY A 58 -9.35 2.06 24.06
N PHE A 59 -8.07 1.72 24.17
CA PHE A 59 -7.03 2.64 24.63
C PHE A 59 -6.33 3.28 23.44
N THR A 60 -6.19 4.61 23.47
CA THR A 60 -5.51 5.36 22.42
C THR A 60 -4.18 5.90 22.93
N PHE A 61 -3.10 5.66 22.20
CA PHE A 61 -1.77 6.15 22.53
C PHE A 61 -1.06 6.69 21.27
N GLU A 62 -0.02 7.49 21.49
CA GLU A 62 0.83 8.00 20.43
C GLU A 62 1.85 6.91 20.05
N GLY A 63 1.82 6.44 18.79
CA GLY A 63 2.78 5.46 18.31
C GLY A 63 4.18 6.08 18.13
N MET A 64 4.24 7.25 17.47
CA MET A 64 5.50 8.00 17.33
C MET A 64 5.23 9.50 17.42
N PRO A 65 6.18 10.27 17.99
CA PRO A 65 6.02 11.72 18.15
C PRO A 65 5.90 12.46 16.81
N LYS A 66 5.16 13.55 16.83
CA LYS A 66 5.11 14.48 15.71
C LYS A 66 6.51 14.98 15.36
N GLY A 67 6.83 15.01 14.06
CA GLY A 67 8.13 15.42 13.54
C GLY A 67 9.11 14.26 13.39
N THR A 68 8.78 13.04 13.87
CA THR A 68 9.59 11.85 13.58
C THR A 68 9.76 11.66 12.09
N ARG A 69 10.98 11.38 11.68
CA ARG A 69 11.36 11.17 10.28
C ARG A 69 11.76 9.72 10.08
N LEU A 70 11.09 9.06 9.16
CA LEU A 70 11.32 7.66 8.82
C LEU A 70 11.67 7.52 7.34
N ILE A 71 12.52 6.56 7.03
CA ILE A 71 12.69 6.03 5.68
C ILE A 71 11.96 4.71 5.63
N ALA A 72 11.00 4.56 4.73
CA ALA A 72 10.43 3.29 4.39
C ALA A 72 10.99 2.81 3.05
N SER A 73 11.42 1.56 2.98
CA SER A 73 11.95 0.93 1.77
C SER A 73 11.36 -0.47 1.60
N SER A 74 11.01 -0.82 0.35
CA SER A 74 10.58 -2.16 0.01
C SER A 74 11.80 -3.04 -0.32
N LYS A 75 11.86 -4.22 0.30
CA LYS A 75 12.85 -5.25 0.06
C LYS A 75 12.21 -6.62 0.24
N ASP A 76 12.28 -7.44 -0.79
CA ASP A 76 11.75 -8.82 -0.77
C ASP A 76 10.26 -8.88 -0.37
N ARG A 77 9.48 -7.88 -0.78
CA ARG A 77 8.05 -7.66 -0.45
C ARG A 77 7.76 -7.25 0.99
N GLU A 78 8.79 -6.99 1.78
CA GLU A 78 8.63 -6.45 3.12
C GLU A 78 8.90 -4.94 3.10
N VAL A 79 8.10 -4.18 3.84
CA VAL A 79 8.35 -2.76 4.06
C VAL A 79 9.18 -2.61 5.32
N ILE A 80 10.41 -2.15 5.15
CA ILE A 80 11.36 -1.92 6.24
C ILE A 80 11.35 -0.43 6.56
N PHE A 81 11.14 -0.10 7.84
CA PHE A 81 11.23 1.26 8.35
C PHE A 81 12.54 1.48 9.09
N SER A 82 13.18 2.61 8.85
CA SER A 82 14.39 3.03 9.54
C SER A 82 14.35 4.52 9.89
N GLU A 83 15.08 4.93 10.91
CA GLU A 83 15.22 6.36 11.23
C GLU A 83 15.90 7.10 10.08
N ALA A 84 15.34 8.26 9.72
CA ALA A 84 15.99 9.15 8.77
C ALA A 84 16.97 10.06 9.53
N LEU A 85 18.21 9.63 9.66
CA LEU A 85 19.29 10.45 10.21
C LEU A 85 19.89 11.35 9.12
N GLU A 86 20.28 12.58 9.48
CA GLU A 86 20.93 13.48 8.53
C GLU A 86 22.25 12.88 8.01
N GLY A 87 22.33 12.72 6.70
CA GLY A 87 23.53 12.21 6.01
C GLY A 87 23.65 10.68 5.97
N GLN A 88 22.67 9.92 6.42
CA GLN A 88 22.66 8.46 6.30
C GLN A 88 21.46 7.99 5.46
N GLU A 89 21.71 7.11 4.50
CA GLU A 89 20.65 6.55 3.66
C GLU A 89 19.83 5.44 4.34
N ASP A 90 20.41 4.76 5.34
CA ASP A 90 19.80 3.66 6.09
C ASP A 90 20.16 3.81 7.56
N GLY A 91 19.22 4.31 8.35
CA GLY A 91 19.32 4.38 9.81
C GLY A 91 19.05 3.00 10.46
N LYS A 92 19.03 2.97 11.80
CA LYS A 92 18.64 1.76 12.51
C LYS A 92 17.18 1.41 12.21
N PRO A 93 16.81 0.12 12.14
CA PRO A 93 15.41 -0.28 12.09
C PRO A 93 14.64 0.37 13.23
N VAL A 94 13.47 0.91 12.92
CA VAL A 94 12.59 1.56 13.90
C VAL A 94 11.34 0.74 13.97
N ALA A 95 10.81 0.64 15.15
CA ALA A 95 9.57 -0.02 15.52
C ALA A 95 9.63 -1.56 15.50
N GLU A 96 9.13 -2.12 16.56
CA GLU A 96 8.76 -3.51 16.71
C GLU A 96 7.32 -3.54 17.26
N GLY A 97 6.61 -4.64 17.00
CA GLY A 97 5.25 -4.80 17.53
C GLY A 97 4.22 -3.91 16.84
N ILE A 98 3.24 -3.45 17.60
CA ILE A 98 2.04 -2.78 17.11
C ILE A 98 2.30 -1.50 16.30
N GLU A 99 3.37 -0.75 16.62
CA GLU A 99 3.74 0.45 15.86
C GLU A 99 4.18 0.08 14.44
N LEU A 100 4.94 -1.00 14.28
CA LEU A 100 5.35 -1.51 12.97
C LEU A 100 4.14 -1.97 12.17
N ASP A 101 3.26 -2.75 12.79
CA ASP A 101 2.05 -3.26 12.14
C ASP A 101 1.14 -2.10 11.71
N ALA A 102 0.99 -1.08 12.57
CA ALA A 102 0.22 0.11 12.27
C ALA A 102 0.83 0.95 11.13
N LEU A 103 2.17 1.06 11.05
CA LEU A 103 2.85 1.72 9.93
C LEU A 103 2.68 0.96 8.62
N GLN A 104 2.79 -0.37 8.65
CA GLN A 104 2.60 -1.22 7.47
C GLN A 104 1.17 -1.17 6.92
N GLN A 105 0.17 -0.87 7.76
CA GLN A 105 -1.21 -0.64 7.31
C GLN A 105 -1.38 0.62 6.47
N VAL A 106 -0.66 1.68 6.82
CA VAL A 106 -0.86 3.01 6.22
C VAL A 106 0.16 3.34 5.15
N ILE A 107 1.29 2.63 5.12
CA ILE A 107 2.37 2.83 4.16
C ILE A 107 2.51 1.60 3.28
N SER A 108 2.15 1.76 2.01
CA SER A 108 2.36 0.76 0.97
C SER A 108 3.48 1.19 0.03
N LEU A 109 4.39 0.26 -0.26
CA LEU A 109 5.48 0.42 -1.22
C LEU A 109 5.41 -0.71 -2.25
N ASP A 110 6.00 -0.45 -3.41
CA ASP A 110 6.01 -1.37 -4.54
C ASP A 110 7.41 -1.98 -4.71
N ASP A 111 7.47 -3.25 -5.08
CA ASP A 111 8.70 -3.91 -5.49
C ASP A 111 8.92 -3.92 -7.01
N GLU A 112 10.16 -4.20 -7.43
CA GLU A 112 10.45 -4.38 -8.85
C GLU A 112 9.69 -5.59 -9.39
N GLY A 113 8.91 -5.35 -10.46
CA GLY A 113 8.09 -6.37 -11.10
C GLY A 113 6.72 -6.56 -10.46
N ASP A 114 6.36 -5.73 -9.48
CA ASP A 114 4.98 -5.69 -9.02
C ASP A 114 4.03 -5.30 -10.13
N VAL A 115 2.84 -5.88 -10.07
CA VAL A 115 1.76 -5.54 -10.97
C VAL A 115 1.32 -4.10 -10.66
N THR A 116 1.26 -3.28 -11.69
CA THR A 116 0.83 -1.89 -11.56
C THR A 116 -0.63 -1.73 -12.00
N ASP A 117 -1.26 -0.64 -11.59
CA ASP A 117 -2.59 -0.26 -12.10
C ASP A 117 -2.59 -0.19 -13.64
N ASP A 118 -1.50 0.23 -14.25
CA ASP A 118 -1.35 0.29 -15.70
C ASP A 118 -1.32 -1.11 -16.33
N ASP A 119 -0.77 -2.11 -15.65
CA ASP A 119 -0.79 -3.51 -16.11
C ASP A 119 -2.19 -4.10 -16.06
N ILE A 120 -3.01 -3.69 -15.09
CA ILE A 120 -4.37 -4.17 -14.88
C ILE A 120 -5.37 -3.41 -15.74
N PHE A 121 -5.35 -2.08 -15.66
CA PHE A 121 -6.37 -1.19 -16.22
C PHE A 121 -5.91 -0.45 -17.47
N GLY A 122 -4.61 -0.45 -17.78
CA GLY A 122 -4.04 0.24 -18.93
C GLY A 122 -4.41 -0.39 -20.28
N SER A 123 -4.06 0.30 -21.36
CA SER A 123 -4.22 -0.19 -22.72
C SER A 123 -2.96 0.04 -23.53
N LYS A 124 -2.48 -1.00 -24.22
CA LYS A 124 -1.36 -0.88 -25.17
C LYS A 124 -1.77 -0.17 -26.46
N GLU A 125 -3.07 -0.05 -26.71
CA GLU A 125 -3.62 0.61 -27.88
C GLU A 125 -3.96 2.07 -27.58
N LYS A 126 -3.90 2.93 -28.59
CA LYS A 126 -4.37 4.31 -28.47
C LYS A 126 -5.89 4.31 -28.27
N ARG A 127 -6.35 4.99 -27.21
CA ARG A 127 -7.75 5.08 -26.83
C ARG A 127 -8.25 6.52 -26.94
N ARG A 128 -9.53 6.67 -27.26
CA ARG A 128 -10.26 7.95 -27.23
C ARG A 128 -11.15 8.03 -26.00
N VAL A 129 -11.48 9.23 -25.60
CA VAL A 129 -12.47 9.44 -24.53
C VAL A 129 -13.78 8.75 -24.91
N GLY A 130 -14.28 7.90 -24.03
CA GLY A 130 -15.46 7.06 -24.24
C GLY A 130 -15.14 5.60 -24.57
N ASP A 131 -13.94 5.29 -25.05
CA ASP A 131 -13.54 3.92 -25.37
C ASP A 131 -13.50 3.05 -24.11
N LYS A 132 -13.81 1.77 -24.31
CA LYS A 132 -13.85 0.74 -23.30
C LYS A 132 -12.98 -0.45 -23.70
N TRP A 133 -12.38 -1.11 -22.72
CA TRP A 133 -11.60 -2.33 -22.92
C TRP A 133 -11.67 -3.22 -21.69
N PRO A 134 -11.50 -4.54 -21.85
CA PRO A 134 -11.48 -5.45 -20.70
C PRO A 134 -10.24 -5.21 -19.84
N VAL A 135 -10.39 -5.36 -18.53
CA VAL A 135 -9.25 -5.40 -17.60
C VAL A 135 -8.37 -6.62 -17.90
N ASN A 136 -7.08 -6.49 -17.63
CA ASN A 136 -6.15 -7.62 -17.71
C ASN A 136 -6.37 -8.56 -16.52
N LYS A 137 -7.23 -9.57 -16.71
CA LYS A 137 -7.60 -10.54 -15.67
C LYS A 137 -6.40 -11.26 -15.06
N GLY A 138 -5.42 -11.62 -15.90
CA GLY A 138 -4.23 -12.34 -15.43
C GLY A 138 -3.46 -11.51 -14.42
N LYS A 139 -3.25 -10.23 -14.74
CA LYS A 139 -2.54 -9.30 -13.86
C LYS A 139 -3.36 -8.96 -12.61
N ALA A 140 -4.65 -8.76 -12.73
CA ALA A 140 -5.51 -8.52 -11.57
C ALA A 140 -5.48 -9.71 -10.59
N ILE A 141 -5.57 -10.95 -11.08
CA ILE A 141 -5.50 -12.15 -10.24
C ILE A 141 -4.12 -12.33 -9.61
N GLU A 142 -3.05 -12.00 -10.36
CA GLU A 142 -1.67 -12.00 -9.85
C GLU A 142 -1.52 -11.03 -8.67
N ASP A 143 -2.11 -9.85 -8.78
CA ASP A 143 -2.07 -8.81 -7.76
C ASP A 143 -2.86 -9.23 -6.50
N PHE A 144 -4.09 -9.67 -6.66
CA PHE A 144 -4.90 -10.16 -5.54
C PHE A 144 -4.27 -11.34 -4.77
N ARG A 145 -3.51 -12.19 -5.47
CA ARG A 145 -2.80 -13.30 -4.81
C ARG A 145 -1.69 -12.85 -3.87
N LYS A 146 -1.18 -11.64 -4.01
CA LYS A 146 -0.17 -11.09 -3.10
C LYS A 146 -0.76 -10.85 -1.71
N ASP A 147 -2.06 -10.53 -1.67
CA ASP A 147 -2.81 -10.30 -0.43
C ASP A 147 -3.57 -11.57 0.03
N ASP A 148 -3.13 -12.76 -0.41
CA ASP A 148 -3.75 -14.06 -0.12
C ASP A 148 -5.22 -14.15 -0.56
N ILE A 149 -5.66 -13.27 -1.46
CA ILE A 149 -7.02 -13.26 -1.99
C ILE A 149 -7.11 -14.20 -3.20
N VAL A 150 -7.89 -15.27 -3.05
CA VAL A 150 -8.12 -16.24 -4.13
C VAL A 150 -9.32 -15.82 -4.97
N ILE A 151 -9.06 -15.43 -6.22
CA ILE A 151 -10.10 -15.10 -7.20
C ILE A 151 -10.13 -16.14 -8.32
N PHE A 152 -11.33 -16.64 -8.62
CA PHE A 152 -11.53 -17.55 -9.75
C PHE A 152 -11.66 -16.78 -11.06
N ALA A 153 -10.79 -17.07 -12.03
CA ALA A 153 -10.68 -16.34 -13.29
C ALA A 153 -11.97 -16.35 -14.14
N ASP A 154 -12.78 -17.39 -14.02
CA ASP A 154 -14.06 -17.53 -14.70
C ASP A 154 -15.14 -16.59 -14.13
N ARG A 155 -15.03 -16.24 -12.85
CA ARG A 155 -15.94 -15.33 -12.15
C ARG A 155 -15.49 -13.87 -12.19
N PHE A 156 -14.22 -13.62 -12.55
CA PHE A 156 -13.67 -12.26 -12.64
C PHE A 156 -14.02 -11.63 -13.99
N LYS A 157 -14.78 -10.55 -13.95
CA LYS A 157 -15.09 -9.72 -15.12
C LYS A 157 -14.85 -8.27 -14.74
N GLY A 158 -14.30 -7.51 -15.64
CA GLY A 158 -14.08 -6.09 -15.45
C GLY A 158 -13.85 -5.39 -16.78
N GLU A 159 -14.27 -4.15 -16.86
CA GLU A 159 -14.11 -3.27 -18.00
C GLU A 159 -13.56 -1.94 -17.55
N THR A 160 -12.56 -1.43 -18.26
CA THR A 160 -12.02 -0.07 -18.07
C THR A 160 -12.57 0.84 -19.15
N LYS A 161 -12.88 2.08 -18.80
CA LYS A 161 -13.30 3.14 -19.72
C LYS A 161 -12.43 4.37 -19.55
N LEU A 162 -11.94 4.96 -20.64
CA LEU A 162 -11.36 6.31 -20.60
C LEU A 162 -12.48 7.33 -20.48
N ALA A 163 -12.72 7.80 -19.26
CA ALA A 163 -13.82 8.72 -18.94
C ALA A 163 -13.51 10.18 -19.32
N GLY A 164 -12.24 10.53 -19.44
CA GLY A 164 -11.84 11.89 -19.82
C GLY A 164 -10.37 12.19 -19.56
N VAL A 165 -10.00 13.41 -19.94
CA VAL A 165 -8.71 14.01 -19.58
C VAL A 165 -9.00 15.11 -18.56
N VAL A 166 -8.27 15.11 -17.45
CA VAL A 166 -8.43 16.03 -16.33
C VAL A 166 -7.10 16.63 -15.94
N LYS A 167 -7.10 17.81 -15.32
CA LYS A 167 -5.89 18.39 -14.74
C LYS A 167 -5.87 18.16 -13.24
N VAL A 168 -4.79 17.54 -12.74
CA VAL A 168 -4.53 17.36 -11.31
C VAL A 168 -3.25 18.12 -10.97
N LYS A 169 -3.36 19.12 -10.11
CA LYS A 169 -2.23 20.00 -9.74
C LYS A 169 -1.47 20.56 -10.95
N GLY A 170 -2.20 20.90 -12.05
CA GLY A 170 -1.62 21.45 -13.27
C GLY A 170 -1.10 20.40 -14.27
N ILE A 171 -1.02 19.15 -13.90
CA ILE A 171 -0.58 18.04 -14.76
C ILE A 171 -1.82 17.44 -15.44
N GLU A 172 -1.72 17.20 -16.76
CA GLU A 172 -2.76 16.53 -17.52
C GLU A 172 -2.76 15.03 -17.23
N CYS A 173 -3.90 14.50 -16.80
CA CYS A 173 -4.05 13.10 -16.38
C CYS A 173 -5.25 12.47 -17.09
N TYR A 174 -5.17 11.19 -17.40
CA TYR A 174 -6.30 10.40 -17.88
C TYR A 174 -7.17 9.95 -16.70
N ARG A 175 -8.48 10.15 -16.82
CA ARG A 175 -9.45 9.65 -15.86
C ARG A 175 -10.03 8.33 -16.38
N LEU A 176 -9.68 7.24 -15.72
CA LEU A 176 -10.25 5.92 -15.96
C LEU A 176 -11.41 5.65 -14.99
N THR A 177 -12.37 4.86 -15.42
CA THR A 177 -13.43 4.30 -14.58
C THR A 177 -13.52 2.80 -14.85
N GLY A 178 -13.76 2.01 -13.81
CA GLY A 178 -13.94 0.56 -13.89
C GLY A 178 -15.37 0.13 -13.52
N SER A 179 -15.77 -1.03 -14.00
CA SER A 179 -17.03 -1.70 -13.64
C SER A 179 -16.84 -3.21 -13.60
#